data_6f2ea0c4e83183f2f34b8169ee621e56
#
_entry.id   6f2ea0c4e83183f2f34b8169ee621e56
#
_cell.length_a   1.000
_cell.length_b   1.000
_cell.length_c   1.000
_cell.angle_alpha   90.00
_cell.angle_beta   90.00
_cell.angle_gamma   90.00
#
_symmetry.space_group_name_H-M   'P 1'
#
loop_
_entity.id
_entity.type
_entity.pdbx_description
1 polymer ?
#
loop_
_entity_poly.entity_id
_entity_poly.type
_entity_poly.pdbx_seq_one_letter_code
_entity_poly.pdbx_strand_id
1 'polypeptide(L)'
;PDEKVFAYIQGKPQMPTGALWEQAKAEWMTLRSDAGAKFDRAIELDCSDLEPKVTWGISPDQTCAIGGRVPDPQQEPDLIKQQAMQVALKYMGLEPGMRLSDIAITHAFIGSCTNGRIEDLRAAAAVIGDHKIARHVRGIIVPGSTQVRQQAESEGLADIFIRAGFEWRQSGCSMCLAMNEDVLEPGDRCASGTNRNFAGRQGAGARTHLMSPAMVAAAAVAGHLVDVRNFKTAEV
;
A
#
# COMPACT_ATOMS: atom_id res chain seq x y z
N PRO A 1 -0.03 -20.81 -13.08
CA PRO A 1 -1.12 -20.41 -12.16
C PRO A 1 -1.24 -21.38 -10.98
N ASP A 2 -1.85 -20.92 -9.90
CA ASP A 2 -2.13 -21.69 -8.70
C ASP A 2 -3.62 -21.56 -8.29
N GLU A 3 -4.02 -22.22 -7.20
CA GLU A 3 -5.40 -22.19 -6.75
C GLU A 3 -5.88 -20.78 -6.38
N LYS A 4 -5.00 -19.87 -5.95
CA LYS A 4 -5.35 -18.47 -5.64
C LYS A 4 -5.73 -17.72 -6.92
N VAL A 5 -4.97 -17.94 -8.00
CA VAL A 5 -5.28 -17.36 -9.32
C VAL A 5 -6.62 -17.88 -9.81
N PHE A 6 -6.86 -19.20 -9.73
CA PHE A 6 -8.14 -19.77 -10.18
C PHE A 6 -9.32 -19.24 -9.37
N ALA A 7 -9.21 -19.19 -8.05
CA ALA A 7 -10.26 -18.61 -7.22
C ALA A 7 -10.54 -17.13 -7.57
N TYR A 8 -9.52 -16.37 -7.92
CA TYR A 8 -9.68 -14.96 -8.30
C TYR A 8 -10.37 -14.78 -9.65
N ILE A 9 -10.03 -15.60 -10.68
CA ILE A 9 -10.57 -15.43 -12.04
C ILE A 9 -11.90 -16.17 -12.27
N GLN A 10 -12.23 -17.17 -11.47
CA GLN A 10 -13.47 -17.93 -11.60
C GLN A 10 -14.70 -17.01 -11.48
N GLY A 11 -15.63 -17.16 -12.41
CA GLY A 11 -16.85 -16.35 -12.45
C GLY A 11 -16.68 -14.92 -12.96
N LYS A 12 -15.48 -14.51 -13.39
CA LYS A 12 -15.31 -13.22 -14.07
C LYS A 12 -15.96 -13.25 -15.46
N PRO A 13 -16.48 -12.10 -15.97
CA PRO A 13 -17.28 -12.05 -17.20
C PRO A 13 -16.62 -12.65 -18.45
N GLN A 14 -15.29 -12.63 -18.52
CA GLN A 14 -14.51 -13.13 -19.68
C GLN A 14 -14.00 -14.56 -19.50
N MET A 15 -14.32 -15.19 -18.36
CA MET A 15 -13.83 -16.53 -18.06
C MET A 15 -14.78 -17.63 -18.57
N PRO A 16 -14.25 -18.78 -19.01
CA PRO A 16 -15.08 -19.93 -19.37
C PRO A 16 -15.90 -20.40 -18.16
N THR A 17 -17.02 -21.06 -18.45
CA THR A 17 -17.93 -21.60 -17.42
C THR A 17 -18.19 -23.08 -17.64
N GLY A 18 -18.66 -23.79 -16.61
CA GLY A 18 -19.05 -25.20 -16.68
C GLY A 18 -17.89 -26.10 -17.13
N ALA A 19 -18.13 -27.02 -18.07
CA ALA A 19 -17.13 -27.96 -18.56
C ALA A 19 -15.93 -27.28 -19.23
N LEU A 20 -16.12 -26.12 -19.87
CA LEU A 20 -15.03 -25.35 -20.47
C LEU A 20 -14.08 -24.76 -19.41
N TRP A 21 -14.61 -24.40 -18.24
CA TRP A 21 -13.76 -23.97 -17.12
C TRP A 21 -12.82 -25.10 -16.65
N GLU A 22 -13.34 -26.30 -16.47
CA GLU A 22 -12.53 -27.44 -16.03
C GLU A 22 -11.46 -27.81 -17.06
N GLN A 23 -11.79 -27.76 -18.36
CA GLN A 23 -10.82 -27.98 -19.44
C GLN A 23 -9.73 -26.89 -19.43
N ALA A 24 -10.12 -25.61 -19.32
CA ALA A 24 -9.18 -24.51 -19.27
C ALA A 24 -8.27 -24.59 -18.03
N LYS A 25 -8.83 -24.91 -16.86
CA LYS A 25 -8.06 -25.10 -15.63
C LYS A 25 -7.04 -26.22 -15.78
N ALA A 26 -7.46 -27.36 -16.34
CA ALA A 26 -6.55 -28.49 -16.59
C ALA A 26 -5.39 -28.09 -17.54
N GLU A 27 -5.70 -27.38 -18.62
CA GLU A 27 -4.68 -26.88 -19.57
C GLU A 27 -3.75 -25.86 -18.88
N TRP A 28 -4.27 -24.90 -18.16
CA TRP A 28 -3.46 -23.89 -17.48
C TRP A 28 -2.54 -24.50 -16.40
N MET A 29 -2.93 -25.59 -15.77
CA MET A 29 -2.09 -26.32 -14.82
C MET A 29 -0.86 -26.97 -15.49
N THR A 30 -0.88 -27.18 -16.81
CA THR A 30 0.29 -27.68 -17.55
C THR A 30 1.36 -26.60 -17.78
N LEU A 31 1.02 -25.31 -17.64
CA LEU A 31 1.91 -24.16 -17.85
C LEU A 31 2.92 -23.96 -16.70
N ARG A 32 3.47 -25.06 -16.20
CA ARG A 32 4.57 -25.04 -15.21
C ARG A 32 5.91 -25.10 -15.95
N SER A 33 6.94 -24.57 -15.30
CA SER A 33 8.30 -24.77 -15.78
C SER A 33 8.62 -26.27 -15.81
N ASP A 34 9.34 -26.71 -16.84
CA ASP A 34 9.78 -28.11 -16.97
C ASP A 34 10.64 -28.53 -15.77
N ALA A 35 10.57 -29.81 -15.40
CA ALA A 35 11.32 -30.35 -14.27
C ALA A 35 12.85 -30.18 -14.40
N GLY A 36 13.37 -30.02 -15.63
CA GLY A 36 14.78 -29.77 -15.93
C GLY A 36 15.09 -28.33 -16.34
N ALA A 37 14.18 -27.40 -16.16
CA ALA A 37 14.39 -26.00 -16.53
C ALA A 37 15.65 -25.44 -15.86
N LYS A 38 16.49 -24.78 -16.64
CA LYS A 38 17.68 -24.07 -16.14
C LYS A 38 17.37 -22.60 -16.07
N PHE A 39 17.58 -22.02 -14.89
CA PHE A 39 17.41 -20.61 -14.64
C PHE A 39 18.79 -19.94 -14.54
N ASP A 40 18.95 -18.75 -15.11
CA ASP A 40 20.18 -17.97 -15.00
C ASP A 40 20.50 -17.59 -13.56
N ARG A 41 19.44 -17.37 -12.76
CA ARG A 41 19.57 -17.06 -11.34
C ARG A 41 18.33 -17.53 -10.59
N ALA A 42 18.52 -18.19 -9.47
CA ALA A 42 17.49 -18.50 -8.49
C ALA A 42 17.78 -17.70 -7.19
N ILE A 43 16.77 -17.08 -6.63
CA ILE A 43 16.84 -16.36 -5.35
C ILE A 43 15.78 -16.95 -4.43
N GLU A 44 16.21 -17.38 -3.26
CA GLU A 44 15.33 -17.83 -2.20
C GLU A 44 15.38 -16.80 -1.05
N LEU A 45 14.22 -16.34 -0.59
CA LEU A 45 14.10 -15.36 0.47
C LEU A 45 13.14 -15.87 1.54
N ASP A 46 13.64 -16.07 2.75
CA ASP A 46 12.80 -16.31 3.91
C ASP A 46 12.15 -14.99 4.36
N CYS A 47 10.83 -14.97 4.37
CA CYS A 47 10.03 -13.82 4.76
C CYS A 47 9.39 -13.98 6.15
N SER A 48 9.74 -15.03 6.93
CA SER A 48 9.11 -15.35 8.21
C SER A 48 9.25 -14.23 9.23
N ASP A 49 10.40 -13.56 9.26
CA ASP A 49 10.72 -12.47 10.20
C ASP A 49 10.61 -11.07 9.57
N LEU A 50 9.91 -10.97 8.44
CA LEU A 50 9.79 -9.68 7.74
C LEU A 50 8.92 -8.71 8.53
N GLU A 51 9.53 -7.67 9.09
CA GLU A 51 8.82 -6.59 9.77
C GLU A 51 8.05 -5.69 8.80
N PRO A 52 6.94 -5.05 9.23
CA PRO A 52 6.28 -4.01 8.47
C PRO A 52 7.26 -2.90 8.08
N LYS A 53 7.27 -2.54 6.80
CA LYS A 53 8.20 -1.54 6.25
C LYS A 53 7.48 -0.30 5.77
N VAL A 54 8.21 0.81 5.79
CA VAL A 54 7.75 2.11 5.27
C VAL A 54 8.90 2.80 4.54
N THR A 55 8.60 3.53 3.47
CA THR A 55 9.62 4.33 2.78
C THR A 55 9.90 5.60 3.55
N TRP A 56 11.19 5.94 3.69
CA TRP A 56 11.67 7.20 4.26
C TRP A 56 12.09 8.21 3.18
N GLY A 57 12.22 7.77 1.93
CA GLY A 57 12.70 8.59 0.81
C GLY A 57 11.71 8.67 -0.35
N ILE A 58 12.22 8.96 -1.53
CA ILE A 58 11.47 9.22 -2.77
C ILE A 58 11.53 8.06 -3.78
N SER A 59 11.95 6.89 -3.34
CA SER A 59 12.02 5.66 -4.13
C SER A 59 11.57 4.47 -3.28
N PRO A 60 10.94 3.42 -3.84
CA PRO A 60 10.48 2.24 -3.09
C PRO A 60 11.59 1.45 -2.40
N ASP A 61 12.83 1.52 -2.89
CA ASP A 61 14.00 0.89 -2.26
C ASP A 61 14.49 1.65 -1.02
N GLN A 62 14.17 2.94 -0.90
CA GLN A 62 14.46 3.77 0.27
C GLN A 62 13.48 3.48 1.40
N THR A 63 13.58 2.28 1.96
CA THR A 63 12.66 1.73 2.96
C THR A 63 13.40 1.17 4.18
N CYS A 64 12.75 1.17 5.32
CA CYS A 64 13.21 0.50 6.54
C CYS A 64 12.03 -0.03 7.36
N ALA A 65 12.34 -0.85 8.38
CA ALA A 65 11.33 -1.33 9.32
C ALA A 65 10.68 -0.17 10.08
N ILE A 66 9.39 -0.25 10.35
CA ILE A 66 8.63 0.81 11.04
C ILE A 66 9.15 1.13 12.44
N GLY A 67 9.72 0.15 13.15
CA GLY A 67 10.37 0.35 14.45
C GLY A 67 11.74 1.03 14.38
N GLY A 68 12.25 1.27 13.15
CA GLY A 68 13.58 1.83 12.90
C GLY A 68 13.63 3.36 12.91
N ARG A 69 14.73 3.84 12.37
CA ARG A 69 15.04 5.27 12.24
C ARG A 69 15.37 5.60 10.80
N VAL A 70 15.21 6.86 10.45
CA VAL A 70 15.67 7.44 9.19
C VAL A 70 17.18 7.20 9.06
N PRO A 71 17.65 6.54 7.98
CA PRO A 71 19.07 6.25 7.82
C PRO A 71 19.94 7.50 7.73
N ASP A 72 21.18 7.38 8.21
CA ASP A 72 22.18 8.45 8.12
C ASP A 72 22.99 8.28 6.82
N PRO A 73 22.92 9.26 5.88
CA PRO A 73 23.72 9.23 4.66
C PRO A 73 25.24 9.11 4.90
N GLN A 74 25.75 9.59 6.04
CA GLN A 74 27.19 9.52 6.34
C GLN A 74 27.66 8.07 6.59
N GLN A 75 26.74 7.15 6.86
CA GLN A 75 27.05 5.72 7.04
C GLN A 75 27.02 4.92 5.73
N GLU A 76 26.57 5.52 4.63
CA GLU A 76 26.56 4.88 3.31
C GLU A 76 27.94 5.03 2.65
N PRO A 77 28.64 3.92 2.35
CA PRO A 77 29.97 3.95 1.78
C PRO A 77 30.01 4.37 0.29
N ASP A 78 28.91 4.19 -0.44
CA ASP A 78 28.79 4.58 -1.83
C ASP A 78 28.41 6.07 -1.92
N LEU A 79 29.31 6.90 -2.43
CA LEU A 79 29.11 8.35 -2.53
C LEU A 79 27.90 8.73 -3.40
N ILE A 80 27.58 7.95 -4.43
CA ILE A 80 26.41 8.21 -5.30
C ILE A 80 25.13 7.96 -4.50
N LYS A 81 25.07 6.84 -3.78
CA LYS A 81 23.92 6.53 -2.91
C LYS A 81 23.82 7.52 -1.76
N GLN A 82 24.94 7.89 -1.14
CA GLN A 82 24.98 8.90 -0.09
C GLN A 82 24.34 10.22 -0.55
N GLN A 83 24.74 10.70 -1.73
CA GLN A 83 24.18 11.91 -2.32
C GLN A 83 22.68 11.77 -2.64
N ALA A 84 22.26 10.63 -3.19
CA ALA A 84 20.85 10.34 -3.45
C ALA A 84 20.01 10.34 -2.15
N MET A 85 20.55 9.76 -1.06
CA MET A 85 19.94 9.80 0.26
C MET A 85 19.78 11.23 0.78
N GLN A 86 20.82 12.06 0.67
CA GLN A 86 20.76 13.48 1.10
C GLN A 86 19.67 14.26 0.35
N VAL A 87 19.56 14.05 -0.97
CA VAL A 87 18.51 14.66 -1.80
C VAL A 87 17.13 14.19 -1.35
N ALA A 88 16.97 12.89 -1.11
CA ALA A 88 15.72 12.31 -0.66
C ALA A 88 15.28 12.85 0.71
N LEU A 89 16.18 12.89 1.69
CA LEU A 89 15.90 13.41 3.03
C LEU A 89 15.53 14.90 2.99
N LYS A 90 16.23 15.69 2.21
CA LYS A 90 15.91 17.10 2.00
C LYS A 90 14.51 17.28 1.43
N TYR A 91 14.15 16.50 0.41
CA TYR A 91 12.80 16.53 -0.20
C TYR A 91 11.73 16.12 0.81
N MET A 92 11.96 15.01 1.52
CA MET A 92 11.03 14.47 2.51
C MET A 92 10.97 15.30 3.80
N GLY A 93 11.92 16.26 3.99
CA GLY A 93 12.01 17.05 5.21
C GLY A 93 12.21 16.17 6.44
N LEU A 94 13.16 15.25 6.37
CA LEU A 94 13.51 14.32 7.43
C LEU A 94 14.96 14.50 7.84
N GLU A 95 15.24 14.29 9.12
CA GLU A 95 16.58 14.32 9.69
C GLU A 95 17.12 12.90 9.91
N PRO A 96 18.40 12.63 9.64
CA PRO A 96 19.04 11.37 10.00
C PRO A 96 18.81 10.99 11.46
N GLY A 97 18.51 9.72 11.73
CA GLY A 97 18.28 9.21 13.08
C GLY A 97 16.88 9.51 13.68
N MET A 98 16.04 10.31 13.01
CA MET A 98 14.65 10.52 13.44
C MET A 98 13.90 9.19 13.51
N ARG A 99 13.10 8.96 14.56
CA ARG A 99 12.24 7.77 14.62
C ARG A 99 11.13 7.91 13.59
N LEU A 100 10.82 6.82 12.89
CA LEU A 100 9.71 6.82 11.94
C LEU A 100 8.37 7.10 12.63
N SER A 101 8.19 6.61 13.85
CA SER A 101 6.99 6.86 14.66
C SER A 101 6.77 8.33 15.02
N ASP A 102 7.78 9.18 14.92
CA ASP A 102 7.65 10.62 15.23
C ASP A 102 7.19 11.44 14.01
N ILE A 103 7.04 10.78 12.86
CA ILE A 103 6.65 11.42 11.60
C ILE A 103 5.13 11.55 11.54
N ALA A 104 4.62 12.76 11.76
CA ALA A 104 3.19 13.07 11.59
C ALA A 104 2.79 13.07 10.11
N ILE A 105 1.53 12.71 9.84
CA ILE A 105 0.93 12.73 8.50
C ILE A 105 -0.22 13.71 8.44
N THR A 106 -0.49 14.26 7.24
CA THR A 106 -1.66 15.10 6.95
C THR A 106 -2.71 14.36 6.13
N HIS A 107 -2.28 13.31 5.40
CA HIS A 107 -3.13 12.55 4.49
C HIS A 107 -2.89 11.05 4.64
N ALA A 108 -3.94 10.28 4.36
CA ALA A 108 -3.90 8.82 4.27
C ALA A 108 -4.62 8.38 3.00
N PHE A 109 -3.96 7.58 2.16
CA PHE A 109 -4.52 7.11 0.91
C PHE A 109 -4.44 5.59 0.80
N ILE A 110 -5.58 4.93 0.69
CA ILE A 110 -5.69 3.49 0.47
C ILE A 110 -6.38 3.26 -0.86
N GLY A 111 -5.77 2.45 -1.73
CA GLY A 111 -6.48 2.02 -2.91
C GLY A 111 -5.72 2.14 -4.21
N SER A 112 -6.47 2.46 -5.25
CA SER A 112 -6.13 2.34 -6.67
C SER A 112 -5.93 0.87 -7.11
N CYS A 113 -5.44 0.63 -8.33
CA CYS A 113 -5.37 -0.70 -8.93
C CYS A 113 -4.42 -1.69 -8.22
N THR A 114 -3.44 -1.20 -7.46
CA THR A 114 -2.41 -2.06 -6.85
C THR A 114 -2.83 -2.55 -5.45
N ASN A 115 -3.22 -1.63 -4.58
CA ASN A 115 -3.51 -1.89 -3.16
C ASN A 115 -4.94 -1.45 -2.77
N GLY A 116 -5.89 -1.64 -3.69
CA GLY A 116 -7.31 -1.42 -3.49
C GLY A 116 -8.14 -2.66 -3.81
N ARG A 117 -7.57 -3.85 -3.68
CA ARG A 117 -8.27 -5.12 -3.81
C ARG A 117 -9.17 -5.36 -2.60
N ILE A 118 -10.07 -6.32 -2.69
CA ILE A 118 -10.99 -6.58 -1.59
C ILE A 118 -10.26 -7.02 -0.32
N GLU A 119 -9.17 -7.79 -0.45
CA GLU A 119 -8.33 -8.22 0.67
C GLU A 119 -7.64 -7.05 1.36
N ASP A 120 -7.20 -6.06 0.58
CA ASP A 120 -6.57 -4.84 1.08
C ASP A 120 -7.57 -4.01 1.90
N LEU A 121 -8.79 -3.87 1.38
CA LEU A 121 -9.87 -3.15 2.05
C LEU A 121 -10.32 -3.86 3.32
N ARG A 122 -10.45 -5.19 3.32
CA ARG A 122 -10.75 -5.98 4.52
C ARG A 122 -9.67 -5.81 5.58
N ALA A 123 -8.39 -5.91 5.20
CA ALA A 123 -7.27 -5.74 6.13
C ALA A 123 -7.24 -4.33 6.74
N ALA A 124 -7.49 -3.30 5.95
CA ALA A 124 -7.57 -1.93 6.43
C ALA A 124 -8.79 -1.72 7.36
N ALA A 125 -9.96 -2.24 6.99
CA ALA A 125 -11.18 -2.15 7.79
C ALA A 125 -11.04 -2.85 9.15
N ALA A 126 -10.37 -4.00 9.19
CA ALA A 126 -10.09 -4.73 10.44
C ALA A 126 -9.22 -3.91 11.41
N VAL A 127 -8.27 -3.11 10.89
CA VAL A 127 -7.45 -2.21 11.71
C VAL A 127 -8.27 -1.01 12.20
N ILE A 128 -9.15 -0.47 11.36
CA ILE A 128 -9.98 0.68 11.70
C ILE A 128 -11.01 0.31 12.76
N GLY A 129 -11.74 -0.79 12.59
CA GLY A 129 -12.82 -1.18 13.51
C GLY A 129 -13.75 0.00 13.83
N ASP A 130 -13.85 0.36 15.11
CA ASP A 130 -14.65 1.49 15.59
C ASP A 130 -13.85 2.80 15.77
N HIS A 131 -12.58 2.80 15.40
CA HIS A 131 -11.74 3.99 15.53
C HIS A 131 -12.12 5.07 14.53
N LYS A 132 -11.80 6.32 14.88
CA LYS A 132 -11.86 7.47 13.97
C LYS A 132 -10.45 7.82 13.52
N ILE A 133 -10.33 8.31 12.29
CA ILE A 133 -9.06 8.91 11.85
C ILE A 133 -8.76 10.16 12.67
N ALA A 134 -7.49 10.48 12.81
CA ALA A 134 -7.05 11.68 13.52
C ALA A 134 -7.63 12.94 12.86
N ARG A 135 -8.09 13.90 13.65
CA ARG A 135 -8.84 15.09 13.16
C ARG A 135 -8.10 15.92 12.11
N HIS A 136 -6.77 15.89 12.13
CA HIS A 136 -5.92 16.64 11.20
C HIS A 136 -5.53 15.81 9.96
N VAL A 137 -6.01 14.57 9.86
CA VAL A 137 -5.72 13.67 8.73
C VAL A 137 -6.92 13.65 7.79
N ARG A 138 -6.69 13.91 6.51
CA ARG A 138 -7.64 13.66 5.43
C ARG A 138 -7.42 12.25 4.89
N GLY A 139 -8.39 11.36 5.06
CA GLY A 139 -8.32 9.98 4.59
C GLY A 139 -9.13 9.77 3.32
N ILE A 140 -8.57 9.10 2.32
CA ILE A 140 -9.22 8.77 1.05
C ILE A 140 -9.10 7.28 0.77
N ILE A 141 -10.23 6.64 0.41
CA ILE A 141 -10.30 5.25 -0.03
C ILE A 141 -10.77 5.19 -1.48
N VAL A 142 -10.00 4.50 -2.33
CA VAL A 142 -10.31 4.30 -3.75
C VAL A 142 -10.27 2.81 -4.07
N PRO A 143 -11.41 2.14 -4.19
CA PRO A 143 -11.46 0.72 -4.58
C PRO A 143 -10.80 0.47 -5.93
N GLY A 144 -10.13 -0.68 -6.09
CA GLY A 144 -9.31 -1.00 -7.26
C GLY A 144 -10.09 -1.21 -8.55
N SER A 145 -11.39 -1.50 -8.46
CA SER A 145 -12.31 -1.63 -9.59
C SER A 145 -13.75 -1.44 -9.14
N THR A 146 -14.65 -1.22 -10.10
CA THR A 146 -16.10 -1.14 -9.82
C THR A 146 -16.64 -2.41 -9.15
N GLN A 147 -16.15 -3.59 -9.54
CA GLN A 147 -16.55 -4.85 -8.91
C GLN A 147 -16.07 -4.91 -7.45
N VAL A 148 -14.82 -4.54 -7.17
CA VAL A 148 -14.30 -4.49 -5.79
C VAL A 148 -15.09 -3.48 -4.96
N ARG A 149 -15.45 -2.33 -5.54
CA ARG A 149 -16.27 -1.33 -4.85
C ARG A 149 -17.63 -1.89 -4.45
N GLN A 150 -18.34 -2.50 -5.40
CA GLN A 150 -19.65 -3.13 -5.14
C GLN A 150 -19.56 -4.24 -4.08
N GLN A 151 -18.51 -5.05 -4.15
CA GLN A 151 -18.27 -6.09 -3.16
C GLN A 151 -18.01 -5.50 -1.78
N ALA A 152 -17.14 -4.48 -1.66
CA ALA A 152 -16.84 -3.81 -0.40
C ALA A 152 -18.09 -3.15 0.21
N GLU A 153 -18.94 -2.55 -0.63
CA GLU A 153 -20.23 -1.98 -0.20
C GLU A 153 -21.18 -3.07 0.30
N SER A 154 -21.28 -4.21 -0.40
CA SER A 154 -22.12 -5.34 0.02
C SER A 154 -21.64 -6.02 1.30
N GLU A 155 -20.34 -5.98 1.59
CA GLU A 155 -19.72 -6.50 2.83
C GLU A 155 -19.77 -5.49 3.98
N GLY A 156 -20.27 -4.27 3.76
CA GLY A 156 -20.33 -3.21 4.77
C GLY A 156 -19.01 -2.51 5.06
N LEU A 157 -17.94 -2.79 4.29
CA LEU A 157 -16.61 -2.18 4.50
C LEU A 157 -16.64 -0.67 4.25
N ALA A 158 -17.42 -0.22 3.25
CA ALA A 158 -17.59 1.20 2.95
C ALA A 158 -18.12 1.97 4.16
N ASP A 159 -19.08 1.41 4.89
CA ASP A 159 -19.66 2.04 6.09
C ASP A 159 -18.65 2.16 7.21
N ILE A 160 -17.75 1.18 7.39
CA ILE A 160 -16.65 1.25 8.37
C ILE A 160 -15.76 2.45 8.04
N PHE A 161 -15.33 2.59 6.80
CA PHE A 161 -14.45 3.69 6.37
C PHE A 161 -15.13 5.06 6.51
N ILE A 162 -16.38 5.18 6.05
CA ILE A 162 -17.15 6.43 6.13
C ILE A 162 -17.37 6.82 7.60
N ARG A 163 -17.77 5.88 8.46
CA ARG A 163 -17.92 6.13 9.90
C ARG A 163 -16.60 6.55 10.54
N ALA A 164 -15.46 6.00 10.10
CA ALA A 164 -14.13 6.40 10.58
C ALA A 164 -13.73 7.81 10.14
N GLY A 165 -14.36 8.37 9.11
CA GLY A 165 -14.06 9.70 8.58
C GLY A 165 -13.26 9.70 7.27
N PHE A 166 -13.12 8.55 6.60
CA PHE A 166 -12.56 8.50 5.25
C PHE A 166 -13.58 8.94 4.19
N GLU A 167 -13.07 9.54 3.13
CA GLU A 167 -13.80 9.80 1.90
C GLU A 167 -13.83 8.51 1.05
N TRP A 168 -15.01 7.98 0.78
CA TRP A 168 -15.22 6.82 -0.09
C TRP A 168 -15.40 7.27 -1.54
N ARG A 169 -14.45 6.97 -2.39
CA ARG A 169 -14.39 7.43 -3.79
C ARG A 169 -14.88 6.38 -4.79
N GLN A 170 -15.10 6.83 -6.02
CA GLN A 170 -15.23 5.95 -7.17
C GLN A 170 -13.90 5.28 -7.49
N SER A 171 -13.96 4.09 -8.12
CA SER A 171 -12.76 3.41 -8.59
C SER A 171 -12.03 4.25 -9.65
N GLY A 172 -10.71 4.34 -9.53
CA GLY A 172 -9.90 5.15 -10.43
C GLY A 172 -8.47 5.35 -9.92
N CYS A 173 -7.74 6.28 -10.51
CA CYS A 173 -6.37 6.60 -10.11
C CYS A 173 -6.33 7.59 -8.94
N SER A 174 -7.16 8.64 -8.94
CA SER A 174 -7.25 9.62 -7.85
C SER A 174 -5.85 10.10 -7.40
N MET A 175 -5.62 10.17 -6.12
CA MET A 175 -4.35 10.60 -5.51
C MET A 175 -3.14 9.70 -5.88
N CYS A 176 -3.34 8.50 -6.43
CA CYS A 176 -2.21 7.64 -6.86
C CYS A 176 -1.27 8.35 -7.86
N LEU A 177 -1.80 9.22 -8.70
CA LEU A 177 -1.08 10.00 -9.72
C LEU A 177 -1.41 11.49 -9.68
N ALA A 178 -2.01 11.99 -8.61
CA ALA A 178 -2.53 13.36 -8.56
C ALA A 178 -3.49 13.64 -9.73
N MET A 179 -4.39 12.70 -10.01
CA MET A 179 -5.42 12.84 -11.02
C MET A 179 -6.68 13.44 -10.39
N ASN A 180 -7.43 14.14 -11.22
CA ASN A 180 -8.60 14.90 -10.77
C ASN A 180 -8.21 16.03 -9.81
N GLU A 181 -9.07 16.29 -8.83
CA GLU A 181 -8.84 17.28 -7.76
C GLU A 181 -8.12 16.69 -6.54
N ASP A 182 -7.82 15.40 -6.56
CA ASP A 182 -7.14 14.70 -5.47
C ASP A 182 -5.61 14.88 -5.58
N VAL A 183 -5.16 16.10 -5.36
CA VAL A 183 -3.76 16.52 -5.40
C VAL A 183 -3.36 17.00 -4.01
N LEU A 184 -2.16 16.67 -3.59
CA LEU A 184 -1.57 17.14 -2.34
C LEU A 184 -0.88 18.49 -2.54
N GLU A 185 -0.95 19.33 -1.53
CA GLU A 185 -0.25 20.61 -1.49
C GLU A 185 1.24 20.44 -1.12
N PRO A 186 2.10 21.41 -1.49
CA PRO A 186 3.49 21.41 -1.08
C PRO A 186 3.64 21.33 0.44
N GLY A 187 4.40 20.35 0.91
CA GLY A 187 4.62 20.10 2.33
C GLY A 187 3.66 19.09 2.97
N ASP A 188 2.55 18.77 2.32
CA ASP A 188 1.67 17.68 2.77
C ASP A 188 2.42 16.36 2.84
N ARG A 189 2.02 15.52 3.80
CA ARG A 189 2.64 14.22 4.04
C ARG A 189 1.59 13.13 4.05
N CYS A 190 1.73 12.17 3.14
CA CYS A 190 0.77 11.10 2.93
C CYS A 190 1.33 9.73 3.33
N ALA A 191 0.62 9.03 4.21
CA ALA A 191 0.72 7.58 4.34
C ALA A 191 -0.05 6.95 3.16
N SER A 192 0.61 6.18 2.32
CA SER A 192 0.04 5.78 1.02
C SER A 192 0.21 4.30 0.71
N GLY A 193 -0.89 3.66 0.33
CA GLY A 193 -0.91 2.31 -0.24
C GLY A 193 -0.53 2.24 -1.72
N THR A 194 -0.05 3.32 -2.34
CA THR A 194 0.39 3.30 -3.74
C THR A 194 1.71 2.53 -3.93
N ASN A 195 2.11 2.30 -5.17
CA ASN A 195 3.32 1.51 -5.49
C ASN A 195 4.52 2.35 -5.94
N ARG A 196 4.42 3.67 -5.92
CA ARG A 196 5.48 4.62 -6.30
C ARG A 196 5.36 5.90 -5.48
N ASN A 197 6.51 6.51 -5.16
CA ASN A 197 6.59 7.72 -4.35
C ASN A 197 7.66 8.71 -4.83
N PHE A 198 7.99 8.70 -6.12
CA PHE A 198 8.92 9.70 -6.65
C PHE A 198 8.42 11.12 -6.38
N ALA A 199 9.35 12.06 -6.31
CA ALA A 199 9.07 13.46 -6.02
C ALA A 199 7.96 14.02 -6.93
N GLY A 200 6.93 14.61 -6.35
CA GLY A 200 5.80 15.21 -7.07
C GLY A 200 4.70 14.26 -7.52
N ARG A 201 4.80 12.93 -7.25
CA ARG A 201 3.79 11.96 -7.73
C ARG A 201 2.36 12.23 -7.27
N GLN A 202 2.18 12.64 -6.02
CA GLN A 202 0.85 12.96 -5.45
C GLN A 202 0.57 14.48 -5.40
N GLY A 203 1.47 15.29 -5.96
CA GLY A 203 1.43 16.75 -5.97
C GLY A 203 2.83 17.34 -5.86
N ALA A 204 3.03 18.51 -6.42
CA ALA A 204 4.32 19.19 -6.38
C ALA A 204 4.74 19.49 -4.92
N GLY A 205 5.91 19.01 -4.50
CA GLY A 205 6.40 19.19 -3.13
C GLY A 205 5.70 18.32 -2.06
N ALA A 206 4.80 17.43 -2.46
CA ALA A 206 4.16 16.46 -1.56
C ALA A 206 5.13 15.34 -1.17
N ARG A 207 4.97 14.82 0.05
CA ARG A 207 5.84 13.82 0.69
C ARG A 207 5.06 12.53 0.89
N THR A 208 5.45 11.45 0.20
CA THR A 208 4.72 10.18 0.21
C THR A 208 5.51 9.07 0.87
N HIS A 209 4.93 8.45 1.89
CA HIS A 209 5.44 7.24 2.52
C HIS A 209 4.65 6.03 2.05
N LEU A 210 5.31 5.08 1.36
CA LEU A 210 4.68 3.83 0.93
C LEU A 210 4.61 2.85 2.10
N MET A 211 3.45 2.23 2.25
CA MET A 211 3.22 1.19 3.24
C MET A 211 1.99 0.34 2.86
N SER A 212 1.76 -0.78 3.54
CA SER A 212 0.59 -1.61 3.31
C SER A 212 -0.71 -0.89 3.68
N PRO A 213 -1.87 -1.28 3.08
CA PRO A 213 -3.17 -0.70 3.41
C PRO A 213 -3.50 -0.74 4.91
N ALA A 214 -3.18 -1.83 5.60
CA ALA A 214 -3.34 -1.95 7.05
C ALA A 214 -2.48 -0.92 7.82
N MET A 215 -1.24 -0.70 7.39
CA MET A 215 -0.35 0.32 7.96
C MET A 215 -0.86 1.73 7.71
N VAL A 216 -1.42 2.01 6.52
CA VAL A 216 -2.04 3.31 6.21
C VAL A 216 -3.24 3.55 7.12
N ALA A 217 -4.08 2.54 7.34
CA ALA A 217 -5.23 2.61 8.24
C ALA A 217 -4.80 2.94 9.68
N ALA A 218 -3.79 2.24 10.19
CA ALA A 218 -3.22 2.50 11.51
C ALA A 218 -2.65 3.92 11.61
N ALA A 219 -1.89 4.36 10.60
CA ALA A 219 -1.33 5.71 10.57
C ALA A 219 -2.42 6.79 10.51
N ALA A 220 -3.52 6.56 9.78
CA ALA A 220 -4.64 7.48 9.72
C ALA A 220 -5.32 7.67 11.08
N VAL A 221 -5.49 6.59 11.83
CA VAL A 221 -6.06 6.64 13.20
C VAL A 221 -5.10 7.33 14.16
N ALA A 222 -3.80 7.00 14.11
CA ALA A 222 -2.80 7.57 14.99
C ALA A 222 -2.43 9.04 14.67
N GLY A 223 -2.55 9.45 13.40
CA GLY A 223 -2.09 10.75 12.92
C GLY A 223 -0.59 10.84 12.63
N HIS A 224 0.12 9.74 12.76
CA HIS A 224 1.56 9.60 12.50
C HIS A 224 1.90 8.17 12.03
N LEU A 225 3.11 7.93 11.55
CA LEU A 225 3.55 6.59 11.18
C LEU A 225 3.59 5.69 12.42
N VAL A 226 3.02 4.49 12.34
CA VAL A 226 2.89 3.58 13.48
C VAL A 226 2.95 2.13 13.03
N ASP A 227 3.41 1.26 13.91
CA ASP A 227 3.40 -0.18 13.68
C ASP A 227 1.99 -0.75 13.86
N VAL A 228 1.44 -1.29 12.78
CA VAL A 228 0.09 -1.88 12.78
C VAL A 228 -0.04 -3.05 13.76
N ARG A 229 1.04 -3.75 14.08
CA ARG A 229 1.04 -4.86 15.05
C ARG A 229 0.67 -4.40 16.47
N ASN A 230 0.81 -3.10 16.75
CA ASN A 230 0.41 -2.49 18.02
C ASN A 230 -1.08 -2.11 18.08
N PHE A 231 -1.80 -2.23 16.97
CA PHE A 231 -3.24 -2.03 16.92
C PHE A 231 -3.99 -3.31 17.21
N LYS A 232 -5.00 -3.26 18.09
CA LYS A 232 -5.95 -4.37 18.25
C LYS A 232 -6.84 -4.37 17.00
N THR A 233 -6.74 -5.42 16.20
CA THR A 233 -7.63 -5.63 15.07
C THR A 233 -9.01 -6.06 15.58
N ALA A 234 -10.08 -5.48 15.01
CA ALA A 234 -11.42 -6.01 15.18
C ALA A 234 -11.62 -7.25 14.27
N GLU A 235 -12.38 -8.23 14.72
CA GLU A 235 -12.90 -9.27 13.84
C GLU A 235 -13.96 -8.62 12.93
N VAL A 236 -13.75 -8.70 11.62
CA VAL A 236 -14.62 -8.15 10.56
C VAL A 236 -15.33 -9.27 9.83
#